data_94ce077cbce7c6d95ce59de2da0af8d7
#
_entry.id   94ce077cbce7c6d95ce59de2da0af8d7
#
_cell.length_a   1.000
_cell.length_b   1.000
_cell.length_c   1.000
_cell.angle_alpha   90.00
_cell.angle_beta   90.00
_cell.angle_gamma   90.00
#
_symmetry.space_group_name_H-M   'P 1'
#
loop_
_entity.id
_entity.type
_entity.pdbx_description
1 polymer ?
#
loop_
_entity_poly.entity_id
_entity_poly.type
_entity_poly.pdbx_seq_one_letter_code
_entity_poly.pdbx_strand_id
1 'polypeptide(L)'
;MDSSVRVLANFTIGLDPRNQISVLAIDNHNDFLILQECCTDATGSSVIYAPINHSILQCLLCGVEPEPFPLMSSGFSILPNVSGGILDGTLLTIVFQISVKATSAKSAVESATTLVQDTLKRINAAVN
;
A
#
# COMPACT_ATOMS: atom_id res chain seq x y z
N MET A 1 -3.22 -20.66 0.12
CA MET A 1 -4.29 -20.29 -0.84
C MET A 1 -4.11 -18.82 -1.20
N ASP A 2 -3.88 -18.55 -2.44
CA ASP A 2 -3.69 -17.17 -2.89
C ASP A 2 -5.05 -16.47 -2.95
N SER A 3 -5.14 -15.35 -2.27
CA SER A 3 -6.30 -14.48 -2.39
C SER A 3 -6.21 -13.71 -3.70
N SER A 4 -7.25 -13.75 -4.51
CA SER A 4 -7.28 -12.94 -5.70
C SER A 4 -7.75 -11.52 -5.38
N VAL A 5 -7.18 -10.55 -6.09
CA VAL A 5 -7.49 -9.14 -5.94
C VAL A 5 -8.28 -8.69 -7.17
N ARG A 6 -9.41 -8.02 -6.94
CA ARG A 6 -10.25 -7.47 -8.01
C ARG A 6 -10.21 -5.95 -7.95
N VAL A 7 -10.07 -5.32 -9.11
CA VAL A 7 -10.16 -3.87 -9.22
C VAL A 7 -11.63 -3.48 -9.37
N LEU A 8 -12.17 -2.78 -8.38
CA LEU A 8 -13.56 -2.30 -8.41
C LEU A 8 -13.69 -0.97 -9.11
N ALA A 9 -12.69 -0.10 -8.97
CA ALA A 9 -12.66 1.22 -9.59
C ALA A 9 -11.20 1.62 -9.80
N ASN A 10 -10.96 2.39 -10.86
CA ASN A 10 -9.63 2.88 -11.19
C ASN A 10 -9.75 4.25 -11.85
N PHE A 11 -9.00 5.22 -11.32
CA PHE A 11 -9.00 6.60 -11.81
C PHE A 11 -7.56 7.02 -12.12
N THR A 12 -7.33 7.46 -13.35
CA THR A 12 -6.03 8.02 -13.73
C THR A 12 -5.93 9.46 -13.21
N ILE A 13 -4.78 9.80 -12.63
CA ILE A 13 -4.50 11.14 -12.13
C ILE A 13 -3.54 11.82 -13.11
N GLY A 14 -3.99 12.90 -13.73
CA GLY A 14 -3.19 13.61 -14.73
C GLY A 14 -3.08 12.85 -16.03
N LEU A 15 -1.97 13.05 -16.75
CA LEU A 15 -1.76 12.51 -18.10
C LEU A 15 -0.99 11.19 -18.13
N ASP A 16 -0.21 10.92 -17.08
CA ASP A 16 0.58 9.67 -17.02
C ASP A 16 -0.30 8.53 -16.53
N PRO A 17 -0.51 7.47 -17.36
CA PRO A 17 -1.37 6.35 -16.97
C PRO A 17 -0.85 5.54 -15.78
N ARG A 18 0.42 5.71 -15.38
CA ARG A 18 0.97 5.06 -14.18
C ARG A 18 0.51 5.72 -12.89
N ASN A 19 0.00 6.96 -12.98
CA ASN A 19 -0.53 7.69 -11.82
C ASN A 19 -2.02 7.43 -11.70
N GLN A 20 -2.41 6.66 -10.70
CA GLN A 20 -3.79 6.22 -10.58
C GLN A 20 -4.18 5.97 -9.12
N ILE A 21 -5.48 6.13 -8.87
CA ILE A 21 -6.12 5.72 -7.62
C ILE A 21 -7.04 4.56 -7.94
N SER A 22 -6.94 3.50 -7.17
CA SER A 22 -7.74 2.29 -7.36
C SER A 22 -8.45 1.89 -6.07
N VAL A 23 -9.63 1.32 -6.21
CA VAL A 23 -10.32 0.63 -5.11
C VAL A 23 -10.28 -0.85 -5.42
N LEU A 24 -9.71 -1.62 -4.52
CA LEU A 24 -9.47 -3.05 -4.69
C LEU A 24 -10.31 -3.84 -3.69
N ALA A 25 -10.82 -4.98 -4.13
CA ALA A 25 -11.43 -5.97 -3.25
C ALA A 25 -10.52 -7.21 -3.20
N ILE A 26 -10.40 -7.77 -2.03
CA ILE A 26 -9.66 -9.02 -1.84
C ILE A 26 -10.69 -10.13 -1.64
N ASP A 27 -10.64 -11.16 -2.46
CA ASP A 27 -11.54 -12.30 -2.34
C ASP A 27 -11.35 -12.98 -0.98
N ASN A 28 -12.45 -13.40 -0.37
CA ASN A 28 -12.53 -13.97 0.98
C ASN A 28 -12.34 -12.96 2.13
N HIS A 29 -12.23 -11.66 1.82
CA HIS A 29 -12.19 -10.59 2.82
C HIS A 29 -13.28 -9.57 2.49
N ASN A 30 -14.50 -9.81 2.97
CA ASN A 30 -15.64 -8.96 2.65
C ASN A 30 -15.77 -7.73 3.55
N ASP A 31 -14.97 -7.65 4.63
CA ASP A 31 -15.15 -6.63 5.65
C ASP A 31 -14.49 -5.29 5.29
N PHE A 32 -13.54 -5.31 4.36
CA PHE A 32 -12.84 -4.08 3.96
C PHE A 32 -12.39 -4.14 2.50
N LEU A 33 -12.15 -2.96 1.98
CA LEU A 33 -11.59 -2.72 0.67
C LEU A 33 -10.21 -2.09 0.83
N ILE A 34 -9.41 -2.08 -0.23
CA ILE A 34 -8.12 -1.40 -0.25
C ILE A 34 -8.24 -0.18 -1.17
N LEU A 35 -7.92 0.98 -0.62
CA LEU A 35 -7.71 2.20 -1.41
C LEU A 35 -6.21 2.29 -1.70
N GLN A 36 -5.84 2.39 -2.98
CA GLN A 36 -4.45 2.37 -3.40
C GLN A 36 -4.16 3.52 -4.34
N GLU A 37 -3.04 4.19 -4.09
CA GLU A 37 -2.52 5.23 -4.98
C GLU A 37 -1.16 4.81 -5.50
N CYS A 38 -0.99 4.88 -6.83
CA CYS A 38 0.28 4.64 -7.50
C CYS A 38 0.73 5.94 -8.14
N CYS A 39 1.96 6.33 -7.88
CA CYS A 39 2.56 7.53 -8.45
C CYS A 39 3.93 7.20 -9.04
N THR A 40 4.19 7.72 -10.22
CA THR A 40 5.50 7.63 -10.86
C THR A 40 5.84 8.98 -11.47
N ASP A 41 7.05 9.45 -11.22
CA ASP A 41 7.60 10.65 -11.84
C ASP A 41 9.09 10.44 -12.15
N ALA A 42 9.77 11.51 -12.55
CA ALA A 42 11.20 11.44 -12.90
C ALA A 42 12.09 11.05 -11.72
N THR A 43 11.62 11.21 -10.48
CA THR A 43 12.42 10.93 -9.27
C THR A 43 12.21 9.52 -8.74
N GLY A 44 11.12 8.84 -9.09
CA GLY A 44 10.85 7.49 -8.63
C GLY A 44 9.40 7.10 -8.72
N SER A 45 9.09 6.00 -8.06
CA SER A 45 7.73 5.44 -8.03
C SER A 45 7.32 5.13 -6.59
N SER A 46 6.04 5.25 -6.31
CA SER A 46 5.50 4.87 -5.01
C SER A 46 4.13 4.22 -5.15
N VAL A 47 3.84 3.32 -4.22
CA VAL A 47 2.52 2.72 -4.03
C VAL A 47 2.16 2.90 -2.58
N ILE A 48 1.03 3.55 -2.31
CA ILE A 48 0.50 3.74 -0.97
C ILE A 48 -0.88 3.12 -0.93
N TYR A 49 -1.19 2.37 0.09
CA TYR A 49 -2.49 1.72 0.22
C TYR A 49 -2.96 1.72 1.66
N ALA A 50 -4.27 1.67 1.84
CA ALA A 50 -4.90 1.63 3.14
C ALA A 50 -6.21 0.85 3.09
N PRO A 51 -6.56 0.10 4.14
CA PRO A 51 -7.86 -0.52 4.22
C PRO A 51 -8.94 0.53 4.50
N ILE A 52 -10.06 0.42 3.82
CA ILE A 52 -11.27 1.22 4.06
C ILE A 52 -12.47 0.29 4.12
N ASN A 53 -13.52 0.70 4.81
CA ASN A 53 -14.77 -0.08 4.81
C ASN A 53 -15.72 0.43 3.73
N HIS A 54 -16.78 -0.34 3.48
CA HIS A 54 -17.78 -0.02 2.46
C HIS A 54 -18.50 1.30 2.73
N SER A 55 -18.75 1.64 4.00
CA SER A 55 -19.41 2.89 4.38
C SER A 55 -18.57 4.11 4.00
N ILE A 56 -17.26 4.04 4.23
CA ILE A 56 -16.32 5.11 3.86
C ILE A 56 -16.30 5.29 2.35
N LEU A 57 -16.20 4.20 1.60
CA LEU A 57 -16.23 4.26 0.14
C LEU A 57 -17.53 4.91 -0.35
N GLN A 58 -18.67 4.53 0.22
CA GLN A 58 -19.96 5.09 -0.16
C GLN A 58 -20.04 6.59 0.11
N CYS A 59 -19.55 7.04 1.25
CA CYS A 59 -19.47 8.47 1.56
C CYS A 59 -18.61 9.23 0.54
N LEU A 60 -17.45 8.68 0.19
CA LEU A 60 -16.55 9.30 -0.79
C LEU A 60 -17.19 9.39 -2.17
N LEU A 61 -17.88 8.34 -2.61
CA LEU A 61 -18.55 8.31 -3.92
C LEU A 61 -19.74 9.28 -3.98
N CYS A 62 -20.43 9.50 -2.86
CA CYS A 62 -21.57 10.42 -2.78
C CYS A 62 -21.16 11.86 -2.49
N GLY A 63 -19.88 12.13 -2.28
CA GLY A 63 -19.39 13.46 -1.93
C GLY A 63 -19.73 13.90 -0.51
N VAL A 64 -20.07 12.96 0.36
CA VAL A 64 -20.36 13.19 1.77
C VAL A 64 -19.10 12.95 2.58
N GLU A 65 -18.80 13.87 3.51
CA GLU A 65 -17.67 13.69 4.41
C GLU A 65 -17.93 12.52 5.36
N PRO A 66 -17.04 11.52 5.40
CA PRO A 66 -17.23 10.38 6.31
C PRO A 66 -16.94 10.78 7.76
N GLU A 67 -17.48 10.00 8.69
CA GLU A 67 -17.08 10.10 10.09
C GLU A 67 -15.56 9.94 10.21
N PRO A 68 -14.92 10.68 11.14
CA PRO A 68 -13.47 10.52 11.34
C PRO A 68 -13.09 9.06 11.60
N PHE A 69 -12.09 8.58 10.86
CA PHE A 69 -11.58 7.21 11.02
C PHE A 69 -10.06 7.21 10.87
N PRO A 70 -9.35 6.29 11.53
CA PRO A 70 -7.92 6.18 11.35
C PRO A 70 -7.61 5.55 9.98
N LEU A 71 -6.88 6.28 9.14
CA LEU A 71 -6.40 5.76 7.86
C LEU A 71 -5.01 5.17 8.08
N MET A 72 -4.93 3.84 8.10
CA MET A 72 -3.71 3.10 8.36
C MET A 72 -2.99 2.82 7.04
N SER A 73 -2.18 3.77 6.60
CA SER A 73 -1.49 3.68 5.31
C SER A 73 -0.19 2.90 5.41
N SER A 74 0.01 2.03 4.43
CA SER A 74 1.26 1.31 4.20
C SER A 74 1.73 1.59 2.78
N GLY A 75 3.00 1.33 2.50
CA GLY A 75 3.44 1.58 1.15
C GLY A 75 4.87 1.20 0.85
N PHE A 76 5.19 1.39 -0.43
CA PHE A 76 6.50 1.12 -1.01
C PHE A 76 6.96 2.37 -1.76
N SER A 77 8.24 2.69 -1.65
CA SER A 77 8.87 3.75 -2.43
C SER A 77 10.09 3.18 -3.13
N ILE A 78 10.19 3.40 -4.42
CA ILE A 78 11.29 2.92 -5.25
C ILE A 78 11.99 4.12 -5.85
N LEU A 79 13.24 4.32 -5.46
CA LEU A 79 14.06 5.42 -5.93
C LEU A 79 15.30 4.89 -6.63
N PRO A 80 15.80 5.56 -7.67
CA PRO A 80 17.09 5.20 -8.24
C PRO A 80 18.20 5.47 -7.21
N ASN A 81 19.10 4.52 -7.05
CA ASN A 81 20.26 4.69 -6.20
C ASN A 81 21.42 5.22 -7.07
N VAL A 82 21.85 6.44 -6.78
CA VAL A 82 22.93 7.09 -7.53
C VAL A 82 24.15 7.22 -6.63
N SER A 83 25.28 6.66 -7.07
CA SER A 83 26.54 6.74 -6.37
C SER A 83 27.59 7.34 -7.31
N GLY A 84 28.20 8.48 -6.91
CA GLY A 84 29.19 9.15 -7.73
C GLY A 84 28.71 9.61 -9.11
N GLY A 85 27.42 9.95 -9.23
CA GLY A 85 26.80 10.36 -10.49
C GLY A 85 26.40 9.22 -11.41
N ILE A 86 26.60 7.96 -10.98
CA ILE A 86 26.28 6.76 -11.76
C ILE A 86 25.08 6.06 -11.11
N LEU A 87 24.12 5.66 -11.95
CA LEU A 87 22.99 4.87 -11.50
C LEU A 87 23.47 3.48 -11.04
N ASP A 88 23.31 3.19 -9.76
CA ASP A 88 23.77 1.95 -9.13
C ASP A 88 22.63 1.30 -8.37
N GLY A 89 21.72 0.67 -9.13
CA GLY A 89 20.62 -0.08 -8.56
C GLY A 89 19.43 0.77 -8.14
N THR A 90 18.67 0.22 -7.23
CA THR A 90 17.39 0.78 -6.79
C THR A 90 17.32 0.75 -5.27
N LEU A 91 16.82 1.83 -4.68
CA LEU A 91 16.55 1.90 -3.26
C LEU A 91 15.05 1.66 -3.03
N LEU A 92 14.74 0.58 -2.34
CA LEU A 92 13.38 0.24 -1.96
C LEU A 92 13.15 0.56 -0.49
N THR A 93 12.15 1.39 -0.22
CA THR A 93 11.70 1.68 1.14
C THR A 93 10.32 1.08 1.34
N ILE A 94 10.14 0.41 2.46
CA ILE A 94 8.88 -0.23 2.83
C ILE A 94 8.42 0.37 4.15
N VAL A 95 7.15 0.80 4.20
CA VAL A 95 6.53 1.32 5.42
C VAL A 95 5.23 0.58 5.65
N PHE A 96 5.07 0.03 6.85
CA PHE A 96 3.81 -0.56 7.28
C PHE A 96 3.27 0.19 8.50
N GLN A 97 1.97 0.45 8.45
CA GLN A 97 1.21 0.93 9.59
C GLN A 97 0.10 -0.09 9.85
N ILE A 98 0.18 -0.74 10.98
CA ILE A 98 -0.76 -1.81 11.34
C ILE A 98 -1.36 -1.55 12.71
N SER A 99 -2.62 -1.97 12.88
CA SER A 99 -3.27 -1.99 14.18
C SER A 99 -3.13 -3.39 14.77
N VAL A 100 -2.55 -3.48 15.95
CA VAL A 100 -2.30 -4.76 16.61
C VAL A 100 -3.04 -4.79 17.94
N LYS A 101 -3.84 -5.82 18.16
CA LYS A 101 -4.39 -6.11 19.49
C LYS A 101 -3.33 -6.83 20.32
N ALA A 102 -2.33 -6.08 20.73
CA ALA A 102 -1.21 -6.63 21.48
C ALA A 102 -1.37 -6.33 22.96
N THR A 103 -1.04 -7.32 23.80
CA THR A 103 -1.02 -7.15 25.26
C THR A 103 0.23 -6.43 25.74
N SER A 104 1.22 -6.27 24.87
CA SER A 104 2.47 -5.60 25.20
C SER A 104 3.11 -4.97 23.96
N ALA A 105 3.97 -3.96 24.20
CA ALA A 105 4.76 -3.35 23.13
C ALA A 105 5.70 -4.36 22.47
N LYS A 106 6.24 -5.31 23.22
CA LYS A 106 7.09 -6.38 22.68
C LYS A 106 6.36 -7.22 21.64
N SER A 107 5.13 -7.64 21.94
CA SER A 107 4.30 -8.43 21.02
C SER A 107 3.98 -7.66 19.74
N ALA A 108 3.71 -6.35 19.84
CA ALA A 108 3.47 -5.49 18.68
C ALA A 108 4.71 -5.39 17.79
N VAL A 109 5.88 -5.20 18.38
CA VAL A 109 7.16 -5.13 17.65
C VAL A 109 7.46 -6.45 16.94
N GLU A 110 7.24 -7.57 17.59
CA GLU A 110 7.45 -8.90 16.98
C GLU A 110 6.54 -9.11 15.77
N SER A 111 5.28 -8.73 15.86
CA SER A 111 4.33 -8.83 14.74
C SER A 111 4.75 -7.96 13.56
N ALA A 112 5.14 -6.72 13.82
CA ALA A 112 5.60 -5.80 12.79
C ALA A 112 6.89 -6.29 12.13
N THR A 113 7.84 -6.78 12.92
CA THR A 113 9.12 -7.32 12.42
C THR A 113 8.89 -8.52 11.50
N THR A 114 8.02 -9.43 11.90
CA THR A 114 7.68 -10.61 11.07
C THR A 114 7.08 -10.18 9.74
N LEU A 115 6.17 -9.22 9.74
CA LEU A 115 5.54 -8.72 8.51
C LEU A 115 6.58 -8.14 7.54
N VAL A 116 7.49 -7.32 8.05
CA VAL A 116 8.55 -6.71 7.22
C VAL A 116 9.47 -7.80 6.66
N GLN A 117 9.92 -8.74 7.48
CA GLN A 117 10.81 -9.81 7.05
C GLN A 117 10.17 -10.70 5.99
N ASP A 118 8.92 -11.10 6.18
CA ASP A 118 8.20 -11.92 5.20
C ASP A 118 8.01 -11.19 3.87
N THR A 119 7.72 -9.91 3.92
CA THR A 119 7.57 -9.08 2.73
C THR A 119 8.89 -8.97 1.97
N LEU A 120 10.01 -8.74 2.66
CA LEU A 120 11.33 -8.68 2.03
C LEU A 120 11.71 -10.01 1.38
N LYS A 121 11.40 -11.13 2.01
CA LYS A 121 11.64 -12.46 1.42
C LYS A 121 10.86 -12.65 0.14
N ARG A 122 9.59 -12.25 0.11
CA ARG A 122 8.74 -12.35 -1.09
C ARG A 122 9.27 -11.48 -2.23
N ILE A 123 9.69 -10.25 -1.93
CA ILE A 123 10.27 -9.36 -2.92
C ILE A 123 11.56 -9.93 -3.48
N ASN A 124 12.46 -10.40 -2.63
CA ASN A 124 13.71 -11.02 -3.07
C ASN A 124 13.47 -12.24 -3.96
N ALA A 125 12.51 -13.07 -3.62
CA ALA A 125 12.14 -14.23 -4.43
C ALA A 125 11.57 -13.83 -5.79
N ALA A 126 10.85 -12.71 -5.87
CA ALA A 126 10.23 -12.25 -7.12
C ALA A 126 11.24 -11.61 -8.08
N VAL A 127 12.30 -10.97 -7.57
CA VAL A 127 13.28 -10.24 -8.41
C VAL A 127 14.55 -11.03 -8.67
N ASN A 128 14.77 -12.12 -7.98
CA ASN A 128 15.91 -13.02 -8.17
C ASN A 128 15.41 -14.35 -8.76
#